data_e0e64a384e19b3929c4eb65ff395c544
#
_entry.id   e0e64a384e19b3929c4eb65ff395c544
#
_cell.length_a   1.000
_cell.length_b   1.000
_cell.length_c   1.000
_cell.angle_alpha   90.00
_cell.angle_beta   90.00
_cell.angle_gamma   90.00
#
_symmetry.space_group_name_H-M   'P 1'
#
loop_
_entity.id
_entity.type
_entity.pdbx_description
1 polymer ?
#
loop_
_entity_poly.entity_id
_entity_poly.type
_entity_poly.pdbx_seq_one_letter_code
_entity_poly.pdbx_strand_id
1 'polypeptide(L)'
;MKVYSFRKEQLLFALYALIIAGALFAGLRAEYVETFAMPVSRKVVVLDPGHGGWDPGMVGKGDILEKNINLEIALKLQSLLEQGGATVLMTRIEDEALGTGKRSDMRARSTLAGASHADVIISIHQNSYPSEKVMGTQVFFYEGSERSRRLAELIQTEVKHFLGQMTNREAKSDSSYYILKQTSIPAVIVECGFLSSSTEARLLVDGEYQERMAWAIYKGIIEYFNTSGN
;
A
#
# COMPACT_ATOMS: atom_id res chain seq x y z
N MET A 1 29.39 -67.20 -15.68
CA MET A 1 28.48 -66.04 -15.61
C MET A 1 27.47 -66.32 -14.50
N LYS A 2 27.46 -65.53 -13.41
CA LYS A 2 26.46 -65.69 -12.30
C LYS A 2 25.18 -64.97 -12.70
N VAL A 3 24.11 -65.71 -12.91
CA VAL A 3 22.78 -65.17 -13.18
C VAL A 3 22.11 -64.93 -11.83
N TYR A 4 21.82 -63.68 -11.49
CA TYR A 4 21.08 -63.31 -10.28
C TYR A 4 19.57 -63.29 -10.64
N SER A 5 18.78 -64.18 -10.06
CA SER A 5 17.33 -64.18 -10.18
C SER A 5 16.75 -63.51 -8.94
N PHE A 6 16.08 -62.39 -9.10
CA PHE A 6 15.34 -61.74 -8.00
C PHE A 6 13.95 -62.35 -7.87
N ARG A 7 13.53 -62.65 -6.63
CA ARG A 7 12.15 -63.06 -6.37
C ARG A 7 11.22 -61.83 -6.57
N LYS A 8 10.01 -62.08 -7.04
CA LYS A 8 8.98 -61.06 -7.28
C LYS A 8 8.77 -60.12 -6.10
N GLU A 9 8.84 -60.70 -4.89
CA GLU A 9 8.73 -59.97 -3.61
C GLU A 9 9.88 -58.97 -3.39
N GLN A 10 11.11 -59.33 -3.79
CA GLN A 10 12.29 -58.47 -3.70
C GLN A 10 12.19 -57.27 -4.66
N LEU A 11 11.62 -57.47 -5.85
CA LEU A 11 11.37 -56.40 -6.81
C LEU A 11 10.30 -55.43 -6.31
N LEU A 12 9.23 -55.97 -5.73
CA LEU A 12 8.15 -55.14 -5.12
C LEU A 12 8.69 -54.32 -3.93
N PHE A 13 9.51 -54.94 -3.07
CA PHE A 13 10.10 -54.22 -1.92
C PHE A 13 11.05 -53.09 -2.39
N ALA A 14 11.87 -53.33 -3.43
CA ALA A 14 12.74 -52.31 -3.99
C ALA A 14 11.95 -51.17 -4.64
N LEU A 15 10.84 -51.49 -5.31
CA LEU A 15 9.93 -50.47 -5.87
C LEU A 15 9.29 -49.59 -4.78
N TYR A 16 8.81 -50.22 -3.68
CA TYR A 16 8.25 -49.53 -2.54
C TYR A 16 9.29 -48.60 -1.86
N ALA A 17 10.52 -49.10 -1.66
CA ALA A 17 11.62 -48.32 -1.09
C ALA A 17 11.96 -47.11 -1.95
N LEU A 18 11.95 -47.25 -3.29
CA LEU A 18 12.17 -46.14 -4.23
C LEU A 18 11.05 -45.10 -4.19
N ILE A 19 9.78 -45.53 -4.07
CA ILE A 19 8.64 -44.62 -3.95
C ILE A 19 8.73 -43.83 -2.65
N ILE A 20 9.03 -44.48 -1.52
CA ILE A 20 9.21 -43.82 -0.22
C ILE A 20 10.40 -42.84 -0.25
N ALA A 21 11.54 -43.25 -0.80
CA ALA A 21 12.70 -42.39 -0.96
C ALA A 21 12.39 -41.17 -1.85
N GLY A 22 11.65 -41.37 -2.93
CA GLY A 22 11.18 -40.29 -3.82
C GLY A 22 10.23 -39.34 -3.11
N ALA A 23 9.30 -39.83 -2.33
CA ALA A 23 8.35 -39.03 -1.53
C ALA A 23 9.08 -38.22 -0.44
N LEU A 24 10.03 -38.85 0.26
CA LEU A 24 10.88 -38.17 1.26
C LEU A 24 11.75 -37.09 0.61
N PHE A 25 12.35 -37.37 -0.52
CA PHE A 25 13.15 -36.41 -1.28
C PHE A 25 12.31 -35.23 -1.80
N ALA A 26 11.09 -35.51 -2.29
CA ALA A 26 10.15 -34.48 -2.70
C ALA A 26 9.67 -33.64 -1.50
N GLY A 27 9.41 -34.26 -0.35
CA GLY A 27 9.05 -33.57 0.90
C GLY A 27 10.18 -32.68 1.40
N LEU A 28 11.44 -33.18 1.41
CA LEU A 28 12.61 -32.40 1.78
C LEU A 28 12.88 -31.23 0.81
N ARG A 29 12.60 -31.40 -0.48
CA ARG A 29 12.69 -30.31 -1.46
C ARG A 29 11.55 -29.29 -1.32
N ALA A 30 10.38 -29.68 -0.88
CA ALA A 30 9.27 -28.77 -0.63
C ALA A 30 9.56 -27.79 0.53
N GLU A 31 10.36 -28.18 1.53
CA GLU A 31 10.82 -27.30 2.61
C GLU A 31 11.91 -26.30 2.14
N TYR A 32 12.58 -26.56 1.01
CA TYR A 32 13.67 -25.70 0.48
C TYR A 32 13.24 -24.76 -0.67
N VAL A 33 11.96 -24.68 -1.01
CA VAL A 33 11.47 -23.56 -1.74
C VAL A 33 11.36 -22.41 -0.72
N GLU A 34 12.43 -21.66 -0.50
CA GLU A 34 12.30 -20.31 -0.01
C GLU A 34 11.35 -19.60 -0.96
N THR A 35 10.08 -19.59 -0.62
CA THR A 35 9.15 -18.66 -1.21
C THR A 35 9.70 -17.29 -0.81
N PHE A 36 10.29 -16.58 -1.76
CA PHE A 36 10.56 -15.15 -1.62
C PHE A 36 9.21 -14.46 -1.46
N ALA A 37 8.66 -14.56 -0.25
CA ALA A 37 7.45 -13.85 0.09
C ALA A 37 7.79 -12.36 0.02
N MET A 38 7.00 -11.61 -0.73
CA MET A 38 7.15 -10.15 -0.75
C MET A 38 7.05 -9.62 0.69
N PRO A 39 7.85 -8.61 1.08
CA PRO A 39 7.83 -8.06 2.45
C PRO A 39 6.43 -7.68 2.95
N VAL A 40 5.53 -7.37 2.02
CA VAL A 40 4.14 -7.00 2.30
C VAL A 40 3.21 -8.23 2.42
N SER A 41 3.70 -9.43 2.10
CA SER A 41 2.90 -10.66 2.21
C SER A 41 2.41 -10.89 3.64
N ARG A 42 1.12 -11.24 3.78
CA ARG A 42 0.41 -11.42 5.07
C ARG A 42 0.30 -10.14 5.92
N LYS A 43 0.65 -8.97 5.38
CA LYS A 43 0.40 -7.69 6.04
C LYS A 43 -1.02 -7.21 5.79
N VAL A 44 -1.59 -6.53 6.76
CA VAL A 44 -2.88 -5.88 6.65
C VAL A 44 -2.65 -4.39 6.44
N VAL A 45 -3.07 -3.87 5.29
CA VAL A 45 -2.92 -2.46 4.91
C VAL A 45 -4.29 -1.83 4.79
N VAL A 46 -4.53 -0.74 5.51
CA VAL A 46 -5.73 0.08 5.31
C VAL A 46 -5.39 1.18 4.30
N LEU A 47 -6.22 1.29 3.26
CA LEU A 47 -6.22 2.41 2.33
C LEU A 47 -7.44 3.28 2.59
N ASP A 48 -7.21 4.57 2.78
CA ASP A 48 -8.26 5.56 3.01
C ASP A 48 -8.25 6.60 1.87
N PRO A 49 -9.02 6.37 0.78
CA PRO A 49 -9.22 7.41 -0.23
C PRO A 49 -10.02 8.55 0.37
N GLY A 50 -9.39 9.70 0.63
CA GLY A 50 -10.02 10.83 1.26
C GLY A 50 -11.27 11.33 0.53
N HIS A 51 -12.17 11.99 1.25
CA HIS A 51 -13.44 12.53 0.72
C HIS A 51 -14.37 11.46 0.16
N GLY A 52 -15.42 11.84 -0.56
CA GLY A 52 -16.38 10.92 -1.20
C GLY A 52 -17.83 11.38 -1.01
N GLY A 53 -18.70 10.91 -1.88
CA GLY A 53 -20.12 11.26 -1.88
C GLY A 53 -20.35 12.76 -1.95
N TRP A 54 -20.97 13.33 -0.91
CA TRP A 54 -21.28 14.77 -0.80
C TRP A 54 -20.03 15.65 -0.59
N ASP A 55 -18.90 15.10 -0.14
CA ASP A 55 -17.64 15.83 0.06
C ASP A 55 -16.73 15.67 -1.16
N PRO A 56 -16.64 16.66 -2.06
CA PRO A 56 -15.79 16.57 -3.25
C PRO A 56 -14.28 16.69 -2.93
N GLY A 57 -13.92 17.13 -1.71
CA GLY A 57 -12.57 17.61 -1.43
C GLY A 57 -12.27 18.93 -2.14
N MET A 58 -11.01 19.13 -2.53
CA MET A 58 -10.64 20.25 -3.39
C MET A 58 -11.26 20.09 -4.78
N VAL A 59 -11.84 21.17 -5.29
CA VAL A 59 -12.30 21.27 -6.67
C VAL A 59 -11.25 22.02 -7.49
N GLY A 60 -10.56 21.30 -8.34
CA GLY A 60 -9.55 21.85 -9.24
C GLY A 60 -10.16 22.53 -10.45
N LYS A 61 -9.33 23.16 -11.26
CA LYS A 61 -9.77 23.82 -12.49
C LYS A 61 -10.36 22.82 -13.48
N GLY A 62 -11.53 23.13 -14.04
CA GLY A 62 -12.26 22.24 -14.96
C GLY A 62 -13.07 21.17 -14.23
N ASP A 63 -13.55 21.50 -13.03
CA ASP A 63 -14.41 20.65 -12.19
C ASP A 63 -13.77 19.30 -11.81
N ILE A 64 -12.43 19.28 -11.73
CA ILE A 64 -11.68 18.10 -11.29
C ILE A 64 -11.89 17.93 -9.79
N LEU A 65 -12.45 16.80 -9.36
CA LEU A 65 -12.77 16.52 -7.97
C LEU A 65 -11.66 15.69 -7.31
N GLU A 66 -11.16 16.14 -6.19
CA GLU A 66 -10.14 15.45 -5.39
C GLU A 66 -10.57 14.01 -5.06
N LYS A 67 -11.82 13.82 -4.63
CA LYS A 67 -12.35 12.50 -4.22
C LYS A 67 -12.20 11.43 -5.30
N ASN A 68 -12.29 11.79 -6.58
CA ASN A 68 -12.17 10.85 -7.70
C ASN A 68 -10.72 10.41 -7.87
N ILE A 69 -9.79 11.36 -7.86
CA ILE A 69 -8.35 11.09 -7.98
C ILE A 69 -7.88 10.23 -6.80
N ASN A 70 -8.32 10.55 -5.57
CA ASN A 70 -7.99 9.79 -4.38
C ASN A 70 -8.41 8.32 -4.53
N LEU A 71 -9.62 8.06 -5.01
CA LEU A 71 -10.14 6.71 -5.22
C LEU A 71 -9.37 5.98 -6.32
N GLU A 72 -9.11 6.61 -7.45
CA GLU A 72 -8.39 6.01 -8.58
C GLU A 72 -6.97 5.59 -8.20
N ILE A 73 -6.22 6.45 -7.49
CA ILE A 73 -4.87 6.11 -7.00
C ILE A 73 -4.94 4.98 -5.97
N ALA A 74 -5.91 5.03 -5.04
CA ALA A 74 -6.06 4.00 -4.01
C ALA A 74 -6.40 2.63 -4.59
N LEU A 75 -7.27 2.54 -5.61
CA LEU A 75 -7.60 1.28 -6.30
C LEU A 75 -6.41 0.69 -7.04
N LYS A 76 -5.57 1.52 -7.67
CA LYS A 76 -4.32 1.08 -8.28
C LYS A 76 -3.33 0.55 -7.23
N LEU A 77 -3.21 1.24 -6.10
CA LEU A 77 -2.37 0.81 -4.98
C LEU A 77 -2.88 -0.48 -4.33
N GLN A 78 -4.19 -0.62 -4.17
CA GLN A 78 -4.83 -1.87 -3.72
C GLN A 78 -4.39 -3.05 -4.58
N SER A 79 -4.52 -2.93 -5.90
CA SER A 79 -4.14 -3.99 -6.84
C SER A 79 -2.67 -4.41 -6.67
N LEU A 80 -1.75 -3.46 -6.51
CA LEU A 80 -0.32 -3.75 -6.30
C LEU A 80 -0.07 -4.47 -4.97
N LEU A 81 -0.71 -4.03 -3.89
CA LEU A 81 -0.55 -4.61 -2.56
C LEU A 81 -1.11 -6.04 -2.51
N GLU A 82 -2.29 -6.28 -3.09
CA GLU A 82 -2.91 -7.60 -3.14
C GLU A 82 -2.10 -8.58 -4.00
N GLN A 83 -1.52 -8.13 -5.13
CA GLN A 83 -0.57 -8.90 -5.92
C GLN A 83 0.70 -9.25 -5.12
N GLY A 84 1.12 -8.37 -4.22
CA GLY A 84 2.22 -8.63 -3.27
C GLY A 84 1.85 -9.56 -2.11
N GLY A 85 0.60 -10.00 -2.02
CA GLY A 85 0.10 -10.92 -0.98
C GLY A 85 -0.34 -10.23 0.32
N ALA A 86 -0.58 -8.91 0.30
CA ALA A 86 -1.20 -8.19 1.41
C ALA A 86 -2.71 -8.41 1.46
N THR A 87 -3.29 -8.27 2.64
CA THR A 87 -4.72 -8.06 2.82
C THR A 87 -4.98 -6.56 2.83
N VAL A 88 -5.81 -6.07 1.90
CA VAL A 88 -6.12 -4.64 1.81
C VAL A 88 -7.55 -4.39 2.27
N LEU A 89 -7.69 -3.42 3.16
CA LEU A 89 -8.98 -2.92 3.62
C LEU A 89 -9.14 -1.47 3.18
N MET A 90 -10.17 -1.21 2.38
CA MET A 90 -10.50 0.13 1.89
C MET A 90 -11.53 0.78 2.80
N THR A 91 -11.40 2.08 3.11
CA THR A 91 -12.46 2.82 3.81
C THR A 91 -13.67 3.04 2.92
N ARG A 92 -13.46 3.19 1.61
CA ARG A 92 -14.50 3.20 0.56
C ARG A 92 -13.92 2.65 -0.74
N ILE A 93 -14.78 2.03 -1.54
CA ILE A 93 -14.44 1.49 -2.88
C ILE A 93 -15.23 2.18 -4.01
N GLU A 94 -16.13 3.07 -3.65
CA GLU A 94 -17.02 3.82 -4.55
C GLU A 94 -17.03 5.30 -4.17
N ASP A 95 -17.77 6.12 -4.93
CA ASP A 95 -18.01 7.53 -4.60
C ASP A 95 -19.06 7.67 -3.51
N GLU A 96 -18.71 7.33 -2.30
CA GLU A 96 -19.56 7.37 -1.12
C GLU A 96 -18.89 8.11 0.05
N ALA A 97 -19.71 8.68 0.91
CA ALA A 97 -19.29 9.21 2.19
C ALA A 97 -19.66 8.23 3.30
N LEU A 98 -18.80 8.08 4.30
CA LEU A 98 -19.03 7.18 5.45
C LEU A 98 -19.87 7.83 6.55
N GLY A 99 -20.18 9.10 6.40
CA GLY A 99 -20.96 9.86 7.36
C GLY A 99 -21.80 10.97 6.70
N THR A 100 -22.79 11.45 7.41
CA THR A 100 -23.71 12.51 6.94
C THR A 100 -23.12 13.91 7.04
N GLY A 101 -21.92 14.07 7.56
CA GLY A 101 -21.21 15.35 7.69
C GLY A 101 -19.73 15.11 7.97
N LYS A 102 -18.91 16.14 7.77
CA LYS A 102 -17.44 16.04 7.80
C LYS A 102 -16.89 15.38 9.07
N ARG A 103 -17.43 15.73 10.24
CA ARG A 103 -16.95 15.17 11.53
C ARG A 103 -17.34 13.69 11.68
N SER A 104 -18.57 13.30 11.28
CA SER A 104 -19.02 11.90 11.32
C SER A 104 -18.28 11.03 10.32
N ASP A 105 -17.99 11.56 9.13
CA ASP A 105 -17.21 10.89 8.10
C ASP A 105 -15.77 10.60 8.57
N MET A 106 -15.05 11.63 9.04
CA MET A 106 -13.70 11.46 9.59
C MET A 106 -13.66 10.46 10.76
N ARG A 107 -14.68 10.47 11.63
CA ARG A 107 -14.78 9.51 12.73
C ARG A 107 -14.99 8.08 12.23
N ALA A 108 -15.87 7.89 11.25
CA ALA A 108 -16.14 6.58 10.65
C ALA A 108 -14.88 5.99 10.03
N ARG A 109 -14.10 6.78 9.25
CA ARG A 109 -12.81 6.38 8.68
C ARG A 109 -11.81 5.95 9.75
N SER A 110 -11.63 6.77 10.78
CA SER A 110 -10.71 6.44 11.89
C SER A 110 -11.16 5.21 12.68
N THR A 111 -12.47 5.00 12.88
CA THR A 111 -13.00 3.84 13.59
C THR A 111 -12.76 2.57 12.77
N LEU A 112 -13.05 2.60 11.47
CA LEU A 112 -12.82 1.47 10.56
C LEU A 112 -11.34 1.11 10.51
N ALA A 113 -10.47 2.09 10.33
CA ALA A 113 -9.04 1.89 10.31
C ALA A 113 -8.51 1.34 11.65
N GLY A 114 -8.97 1.87 12.78
CA GLY A 114 -8.57 1.42 14.13
C GLY A 114 -9.04 0.00 14.48
N ALA A 115 -10.20 -0.42 13.98
CA ALA A 115 -10.77 -1.76 14.23
C ALA A 115 -10.17 -2.85 13.33
N SER A 116 -9.38 -2.50 12.32
CA SER A 116 -8.90 -3.41 11.27
C SER A 116 -7.74 -4.30 11.68
N HIS A 117 -7.11 -4.07 12.83
CA HIS A 117 -5.82 -4.69 13.21
C HIS A 117 -4.74 -4.51 12.12
N ALA A 118 -4.75 -3.40 11.41
CA ALA A 118 -3.83 -3.13 10.33
C ALA A 118 -2.38 -2.96 10.80
N ASP A 119 -1.45 -3.34 9.95
CA ASP A 119 -0.02 -3.07 10.12
C ASP A 119 0.32 -1.61 9.81
N VAL A 120 -0.36 -1.01 8.80
CA VAL A 120 -0.21 0.40 8.39
C VAL A 120 -1.52 0.97 7.83
N ILE A 121 -1.65 2.29 7.89
CA ILE A 121 -2.76 3.06 7.30
C ILE A 121 -2.17 4.08 6.32
N ILE A 122 -2.66 4.08 5.08
CA ILE A 122 -2.28 5.01 4.03
C ILE A 122 -3.52 5.80 3.58
N SER A 123 -3.58 7.07 3.93
CA SER A 123 -4.64 7.96 3.45
C SER A 123 -4.15 8.72 2.21
N ILE A 124 -4.97 8.75 1.16
CA ILE A 124 -4.65 9.33 -0.15
C ILE A 124 -5.46 10.61 -0.33
N HIS A 125 -4.77 11.71 -0.60
CA HIS A 125 -5.31 13.05 -0.74
C HIS A 125 -4.63 13.83 -1.86
N GLN A 126 -5.23 14.99 -2.21
CA GLN A 126 -4.63 15.99 -3.08
C GLN A 126 -4.57 17.33 -2.32
N ASN A 127 -3.40 17.92 -2.31
CA ASN A 127 -3.14 19.16 -1.61
C ASN A 127 -3.73 20.38 -2.35
N SER A 128 -3.85 21.48 -1.64
CA SER A 128 -4.21 22.76 -2.23
C SER A 128 -3.47 23.92 -1.55
N TYR A 129 -3.17 24.95 -2.32
CA TYR A 129 -2.56 26.18 -1.80
C TYR A 129 -3.03 27.38 -2.62
N PRO A 130 -3.13 28.60 -2.03
CA PRO A 130 -3.59 29.79 -2.76
C PRO A 130 -2.76 30.16 -3.99
N SER A 131 -1.48 29.81 -4.01
CA SER A 131 -0.60 30.03 -5.16
C SER A 131 -0.51 28.78 -6.03
N GLU A 132 -0.88 28.87 -7.30
CA GLU A 132 -0.72 27.80 -8.29
C GLU A 132 0.74 27.38 -8.56
N LYS A 133 1.72 28.16 -8.07
CA LYS A 133 3.16 27.85 -8.21
C LYS A 133 3.62 26.81 -7.18
N VAL A 134 2.81 26.56 -6.14
CA VAL A 134 3.15 25.57 -5.12
C VAL A 134 2.80 24.20 -5.66
N MET A 135 3.80 23.31 -5.67
CA MET A 135 3.73 21.99 -6.28
C MET A 135 4.50 20.96 -5.45
N GLY A 136 4.33 19.71 -5.80
CA GLY A 136 5.11 18.57 -5.31
C GLY A 136 4.42 17.74 -4.25
N THR A 137 4.51 16.43 -4.40
CA THR A 137 3.98 15.43 -3.46
C THR A 137 4.61 15.60 -2.08
N GLN A 138 3.82 15.47 -1.03
CA GLN A 138 4.30 15.53 0.35
C GLN A 138 3.58 14.50 1.23
N VAL A 139 4.36 13.74 2.00
CA VAL A 139 3.82 12.75 2.93
C VAL A 139 3.81 13.32 4.34
N PHE A 140 2.66 13.23 5.00
CA PHE A 140 2.46 13.70 6.36
C PHE A 140 2.34 12.54 7.34
N PHE A 141 2.85 12.74 8.56
CA PHE A 141 2.78 11.79 9.66
C PHE A 141 2.47 12.50 10.98
N TYR A 142 1.98 11.74 11.98
CA TYR A 142 1.73 12.29 13.31
C TYR A 142 3.04 12.54 14.07
N GLU A 143 3.20 13.72 14.63
CA GLU A 143 4.34 14.07 15.47
C GLU A 143 4.44 13.13 16.69
N GLY A 144 5.63 12.64 16.98
CA GLY A 144 5.86 11.68 18.08
C GLY A 144 5.64 10.20 17.71
N SER A 145 5.15 9.88 16.49
CA SER A 145 5.09 8.52 16.01
C SER A 145 6.29 8.18 15.14
N GLU A 146 7.31 7.57 15.74
CA GLU A 146 8.54 7.16 15.04
C GLU A 146 8.27 6.18 13.89
N ARG A 147 7.32 5.25 14.08
CA ARG A 147 6.93 4.29 13.04
C ARG A 147 6.24 4.99 11.86
N SER A 148 5.36 5.96 12.13
CA SER A 148 4.72 6.76 11.08
C SER A 148 5.73 7.66 10.36
N ARG A 149 6.69 8.26 11.09
CA ARG A 149 7.78 9.05 10.51
C ARG A 149 8.58 8.23 9.52
N ARG A 150 9.03 7.04 9.92
CA ARG A 150 9.80 6.15 9.07
C ARG A 150 9.02 5.73 7.82
N LEU A 151 7.74 5.36 7.96
CA LEU A 151 6.88 5.03 6.83
C LEU A 151 6.76 6.21 5.86
N ALA A 152 6.54 7.42 6.39
CA ALA A 152 6.43 8.63 5.58
C ALA A 152 7.73 8.95 4.83
N GLU A 153 8.89 8.85 5.48
CA GLU A 153 10.20 9.12 4.88
C GLU A 153 10.51 8.14 3.75
N LEU A 154 10.19 6.85 3.92
CA LEU A 154 10.40 5.83 2.88
C LEU A 154 9.48 6.07 1.68
N ILE A 155 8.18 6.34 1.89
CA ILE A 155 7.27 6.67 0.80
C ILE A 155 7.72 7.97 0.10
N GLN A 156 8.10 9.00 0.85
CA GLN A 156 8.58 10.27 0.27
C GLN A 156 9.83 10.07 -0.58
N THR A 157 10.74 9.20 -0.16
CA THR A 157 11.97 8.85 -0.90
C THR A 157 11.63 8.18 -2.22
N GLU A 158 10.74 7.19 -2.22
CA GLU A 158 10.33 6.51 -3.44
C GLU A 158 9.55 7.43 -4.39
N VAL A 159 8.71 8.30 -3.86
CA VAL A 159 8.01 9.33 -4.65
C VAL A 159 9.02 10.26 -5.35
N LYS A 160 10.05 10.73 -4.64
CA LYS A 160 11.11 11.53 -5.27
C LYS A 160 11.85 10.77 -6.36
N HIS A 161 12.13 9.50 -6.12
CA HIS A 161 12.81 8.64 -7.09
C HIS A 161 12.00 8.45 -8.37
N PHE A 162 10.70 8.12 -8.25
CA PHE A 162 9.84 7.80 -9.39
C PHE A 162 9.30 9.01 -10.14
N LEU A 163 9.05 10.12 -9.44
CA LEU A 163 8.51 11.35 -10.04
C LEU A 163 9.60 12.35 -10.40
N GLY A 164 10.86 12.06 -10.06
CA GLY A 164 12.02 12.89 -10.38
C GLY A 164 11.96 14.26 -9.72
N GLN A 165 12.38 15.30 -10.47
CA GLN A 165 12.48 16.68 -9.95
C GLN A 165 11.12 17.36 -9.70
N MET A 166 10.00 16.64 -9.84
CA MET A 166 8.67 17.22 -9.62
C MET A 166 8.38 17.50 -8.14
N THR A 167 9.13 16.93 -7.22
CA THR A 167 9.04 17.25 -5.79
C THR A 167 10.41 17.30 -5.12
N ASN A 168 10.67 18.40 -4.40
CA ASN A 168 11.81 18.54 -3.48
C ASN A 168 11.38 18.50 -2.02
N ARG A 169 10.11 18.11 -1.77
CA ARG A 169 9.55 18.09 -0.42
C ARG A 169 10.06 16.90 0.36
N GLU A 170 10.15 17.10 1.67
CA GLU A 170 10.44 16.04 2.65
C GLU A 170 9.17 15.62 3.35
N ALA A 171 9.17 14.41 3.94
CA ALA A 171 8.11 14.00 4.85
C ALA A 171 8.00 15.01 5.99
N LYS A 172 6.77 15.33 6.41
CA LYS A 172 6.52 16.39 7.39
C LYS A 172 5.58 15.92 8.48
N SER A 173 5.89 16.27 9.73
CA SER A 173 4.96 16.07 10.85
C SER A 173 3.81 17.05 10.81
N ASP A 174 2.60 16.58 11.08
CA ASP A 174 1.41 17.40 11.27
C ASP A 174 0.45 16.72 12.24
N SER A 175 0.16 17.40 13.36
CA SER A 175 -0.75 16.93 14.41
C SER A 175 -2.20 17.38 14.20
N SER A 176 -2.51 18.12 13.14
CA SER A 176 -3.86 18.62 12.85
C SER A 176 -4.74 17.59 12.17
N TYR A 177 -4.17 16.63 11.42
CA TYR A 177 -4.91 15.60 10.73
C TYR A 177 -5.58 14.60 11.67
N TYR A 178 -6.91 14.53 11.60
CA TYR A 178 -7.71 13.73 12.52
C TYR A 178 -7.34 12.24 12.46
N ILE A 179 -7.25 11.65 11.28
CA ILE A 179 -6.98 10.22 11.11
C ILE A 179 -5.61 9.83 11.68
N LEU A 180 -4.60 10.69 11.54
CA LEU A 180 -3.26 10.44 12.05
C LEU A 180 -3.21 10.48 13.60
N LYS A 181 -4.04 11.35 14.20
CA LYS A 181 -4.09 11.55 15.65
C LYS A 181 -4.85 10.45 16.39
N GLN A 182 -5.81 9.79 15.73
CA GLN A 182 -6.75 8.88 16.39
C GLN A 182 -6.29 7.42 16.36
N THR A 183 -5.09 7.13 15.91
CA THR A 183 -4.59 5.76 15.79
C THR A 183 -3.22 5.59 16.43
N SER A 184 -2.96 4.38 16.96
CA SER A 184 -1.62 3.91 17.35
C SER A 184 -0.94 3.09 16.25
N ILE A 185 -1.66 2.79 15.18
CA ILE A 185 -1.14 2.10 13.99
C ILE A 185 -0.27 3.10 13.21
N PRO A 186 0.88 2.70 12.65
CA PRO A 186 1.63 3.56 11.75
C PRO A 186 0.75 4.09 10.63
N ALA A 187 0.58 5.41 10.55
CA ALA A 187 -0.35 6.04 9.63
C ALA A 187 0.29 7.25 8.94
N VAL A 188 0.01 7.41 7.67
CA VAL A 188 0.46 8.54 6.86
C VAL A 188 -0.66 9.08 5.99
N ILE A 189 -0.58 10.38 5.64
CA ILE A 189 -1.35 10.98 4.56
C ILE A 189 -0.38 11.28 3.43
N VAL A 190 -0.71 10.80 2.25
CA VAL A 190 0.03 11.09 1.01
C VAL A 190 -0.76 12.14 0.23
N GLU A 191 -0.27 13.36 0.25
CA GLU A 191 -0.74 14.45 -0.60
C GLU A 191 -0.02 14.31 -1.94
N CYS A 192 -0.69 13.66 -2.91
CA CYS A 192 -0.07 13.21 -4.17
C CYS A 192 0.36 14.35 -5.10
N GLY A 193 -0.20 15.53 -4.93
CA GLY A 193 0.14 16.75 -5.66
C GLY A 193 -0.82 17.88 -5.30
N PHE A 194 -0.60 19.07 -5.83
CA PHE A 194 -1.44 20.24 -5.59
C PHE A 194 -2.50 20.37 -6.67
N LEU A 195 -3.74 20.04 -6.36
CA LEU A 195 -4.85 20.19 -7.29
C LEU A 195 -5.16 21.66 -7.63
N SER A 196 -4.66 22.59 -6.81
CA SER A 196 -4.65 24.03 -7.09
C SER A 196 -3.66 24.44 -8.17
N SER A 197 -2.64 23.62 -8.46
CA SER A 197 -1.70 23.86 -9.57
C SER A 197 -2.28 23.32 -10.88
N SER A 198 -2.46 24.19 -11.87
CA SER A 198 -2.95 23.76 -13.19
C SER A 198 -2.02 22.77 -13.91
N THR A 199 -0.73 22.75 -13.55
CA THR A 199 0.24 21.78 -14.06
C THR A 199 0.03 20.42 -13.42
N GLU A 200 -0.03 20.34 -12.07
CA GLU A 200 -0.23 19.06 -11.38
C GLU A 200 -1.65 18.52 -11.57
N ALA A 201 -2.67 19.38 -11.62
CA ALA A 201 -4.04 18.95 -11.86
C ALA A 201 -4.19 18.13 -13.16
N ARG A 202 -3.46 18.48 -14.23
CA ARG A 202 -3.44 17.69 -15.49
C ARG A 202 -2.75 16.34 -15.33
N LEU A 203 -1.69 16.28 -14.52
CA LEU A 203 -0.98 15.02 -14.24
C LEU A 203 -1.81 14.11 -13.34
N LEU A 204 -2.44 14.67 -12.32
CA LEU A 204 -3.20 13.93 -11.34
C LEU A 204 -4.44 13.22 -11.91
N VAL A 205 -4.96 13.68 -13.06
CA VAL A 205 -6.04 13.00 -13.79
C VAL A 205 -5.53 12.03 -14.85
N ASP A 206 -4.22 12.01 -15.10
CA ASP A 206 -3.61 11.11 -16.07
C ASP A 206 -3.41 9.72 -15.46
N GLY A 207 -3.93 8.69 -16.11
CA GLY A 207 -3.92 7.32 -15.61
C GLY A 207 -2.52 6.74 -15.44
N GLU A 208 -1.58 7.07 -16.32
CA GLU A 208 -0.19 6.61 -16.25
C GLU A 208 0.54 7.29 -15.06
N TYR A 209 0.30 8.58 -14.86
CA TYR A 209 0.83 9.28 -13.70
C TYR A 209 0.31 8.70 -12.38
N GLN A 210 -0.99 8.38 -12.30
CA GLN A 210 -1.59 7.75 -11.13
C GLN A 210 -1.01 6.35 -10.87
N GLU A 211 -0.73 5.55 -11.92
CA GLU A 211 -0.06 4.26 -11.79
C GLU A 211 1.36 4.42 -11.24
N ARG A 212 2.11 5.39 -11.73
CA ARG A 212 3.45 5.72 -11.22
C ARG A 212 3.41 6.18 -9.76
N MET A 213 2.41 6.98 -9.38
CA MET A 213 2.20 7.41 -8.00
C MET A 213 1.88 6.22 -7.09
N ALA A 214 0.94 5.37 -7.49
CA ALA A 214 0.59 4.15 -6.74
C ALA A 214 1.81 3.22 -6.59
N TRP A 215 2.61 3.06 -7.65
CA TRP A 215 3.84 2.27 -7.62
C TRP A 215 4.88 2.85 -6.66
N ALA A 216 5.07 4.17 -6.64
CA ALA A 216 6.00 4.83 -5.71
C ALA A 216 5.58 4.62 -4.25
N ILE A 217 4.28 4.78 -3.95
CA ILE A 217 3.73 4.51 -2.61
C ILE A 217 3.92 3.04 -2.24
N TYR A 218 3.60 2.11 -3.15
CA TYR A 218 3.80 0.67 -2.96
C TYR A 218 5.25 0.34 -2.61
N LYS A 219 6.22 0.88 -3.34
CA LYS A 219 7.65 0.69 -3.09
C LYS A 219 8.06 1.16 -1.69
N GLY A 220 7.58 2.31 -1.27
CA GLY A 220 7.85 2.82 0.08
C GLY A 220 7.28 1.92 1.17
N ILE A 221 6.09 1.33 0.96
CA ILE A 221 5.48 0.36 1.87
C ILE A 221 6.29 -0.95 1.92
N ILE A 222 6.73 -1.47 0.76
CA ILE A 222 7.60 -2.64 0.68
C ILE A 222 8.87 -2.41 1.48
N GLU A 223 9.54 -1.27 1.31
CA GLU A 223 10.78 -0.95 2.00
C GLU A 223 10.57 -0.78 3.52
N TYR A 224 9.42 -0.24 3.91
CA TYR A 224 9.04 -0.16 5.32
C TYR A 224 8.97 -1.54 5.98
N PHE A 225 8.29 -2.51 5.36
CA PHE A 225 8.18 -3.85 5.91
C PHE A 225 9.47 -4.65 5.80
N ASN A 226 10.24 -4.49 4.73
CA ASN A 226 11.54 -5.12 4.53
C ASN A 226 12.52 -4.77 5.67
N THR A 227 12.54 -3.51 6.06
CA THR A 227 13.45 -2.98 7.08
C THR A 227 12.87 -3.02 8.51
N SER A 228 11.61 -3.45 8.70
CA SER A 228 10.96 -3.62 10.02
C SER A 228 11.09 -5.03 10.58
N GLY A 229 11.61 -5.98 9.82
CA GLY A 229 11.77 -7.39 10.19
C GLY A 229 13.14 -7.75 10.82
N ASN A 230 14.00 -6.76 11.04
CA ASN A 230 15.31 -6.95 11.70
C ASN A 230 15.30 -6.36 13.11
#